data_850bc584858c2fb0282c1df72430598b
#
_entry.id   850bc584858c2fb0282c1df72430598b
#
_cell.length_a   1.000
_cell.length_b   1.000
_cell.length_c   1.000
_cell.angle_alpha   90.00
_cell.angle_beta   90.00
_cell.angle_gamma   90.00
#
_symmetry.space_group_name_H-M   'P 1'
#
loop_
_entity.id
_entity.type
_entity.pdbx_description
1 polymer ?
#
loop_
_entity_poly.entity_id
_entity_poly.type
_entity_poly.pdbx_seq_one_letter_code
_entity_poly.pdbx_strand_id
1 'polypeptide(L)'
;VYNQDGLKSGSLLAYISSSAGAGYFTKEVIVDGENQYPIECGVRPYPTFEGGRAYMAQRGADMGILRSSETSEYAAAEFLKWFTDPERNIEFTASIGYIPVENEALSSIEALENFIQMSDNTDAVKKSVTAALEAMQEGKFYARRPFENSYEVNELFSRSLEKKVELDLNELQNRVENGEDRGTVISGFMDDGNFEAWYQNLMREINGEINGEINE
;
A
#
# COMPACT_ATOMS: atom_id res chain seq x y z
N VAL A 1 3.65 15.57 -5.75
CA VAL A 1 3.60 14.86 -7.04
C VAL A 1 3.15 13.45 -6.76
N TYR A 2 2.06 13.00 -7.37
CA TYR A 2 1.59 11.63 -7.20
C TYR A 2 2.44 10.67 -8.05
N ASN A 3 2.70 9.47 -7.55
CA ASN A 3 3.49 8.46 -8.27
C ASN A 3 2.95 8.16 -9.68
N GLN A 4 1.62 8.25 -9.85
CA GLN A 4 0.97 8.06 -11.15
C GLN A 4 1.39 9.12 -12.19
N ASP A 5 1.71 10.34 -11.77
CA ASP A 5 2.15 11.40 -12.68
C ASP A 5 3.56 11.10 -13.24
N GLY A 6 4.42 10.54 -12.39
CA GLY A 6 5.73 10.06 -12.81
C GLY A 6 5.66 8.92 -13.82
N LEU A 7 4.68 8.01 -13.65
CA LEU A 7 4.45 6.94 -14.62
C LEU A 7 3.94 7.50 -15.96
N LYS A 8 2.97 8.43 -15.92
CA LYS A 8 2.40 9.06 -17.12
C LYS A 8 3.43 9.86 -17.93
N SER A 9 4.40 10.47 -17.25
CA SER A 9 5.49 11.21 -17.90
C SER A 9 6.68 10.35 -18.30
N GLY A 10 6.66 9.04 -17.99
CA GLY A 10 7.78 8.13 -18.25
C GLY A 10 8.99 8.34 -17.33
N SER A 11 8.86 9.16 -16.28
CA SER A 11 9.93 9.38 -15.30
C SER A 11 10.02 8.27 -14.25
N LEU A 12 8.98 7.42 -14.13
CA LEU A 12 8.96 6.23 -13.28
C LEU A 12 8.63 5.00 -14.13
N LEU A 13 9.34 3.90 -13.88
CA LEU A 13 9.10 2.59 -14.48
C LEU A 13 8.17 1.72 -13.63
N ALA A 14 8.13 1.97 -12.33
CA ALA A 14 7.34 1.20 -11.38
C ALA A 14 7.03 2.03 -10.14
N TYR A 15 5.94 1.71 -9.47
CA TYR A 15 5.59 2.27 -8.17
C TYR A 15 4.83 1.24 -7.32
N ILE A 16 4.82 1.45 -6.03
CA ILE A 16 4.09 0.63 -5.08
C ILE A 16 2.78 1.33 -4.73
N SER A 17 1.68 0.59 -4.79
CA SER A 17 0.35 1.13 -4.53
C SER A 17 -0.58 0.06 -3.92
N SER A 18 -1.77 0.49 -3.51
CA SER A 18 -2.87 -0.43 -3.23
C SER A 18 -3.46 -0.99 -4.53
N SER A 19 -4.23 -2.08 -4.44
CA SER A 19 -4.95 -2.65 -5.59
C SER A 19 -5.85 -1.61 -6.30
N ALA A 20 -6.51 -0.75 -5.54
CA ALA A 20 -7.32 0.36 -6.07
C ALA A 20 -6.51 1.38 -6.89
N GLY A 21 -5.22 1.51 -6.62
CA GLY A 21 -4.32 2.39 -7.39
C GLY A 21 -4.20 2.00 -8.85
N ALA A 22 -4.53 0.76 -9.22
CA ALA A 22 -4.52 0.29 -10.59
C ALA A 22 -5.52 1.02 -11.51
N GLY A 23 -6.60 1.56 -10.96
CA GLY A 23 -7.56 2.38 -11.72
C GLY A 23 -6.96 3.66 -12.31
N TYR A 24 -5.83 4.12 -11.78
CA TYR A 24 -5.12 5.30 -12.25
C TYR A 24 -3.95 4.97 -13.19
N PHE A 25 -3.72 3.70 -13.48
CA PHE A 25 -2.66 3.28 -14.37
C PHE A 25 -2.97 3.70 -15.81
N THR A 26 -1.99 4.29 -16.48
CA THR A 26 -2.15 4.75 -17.87
C THR A 26 -1.82 3.64 -18.86
N LYS A 27 -2.42 3.69 -20.05
CA LYS A 27 -2.08 2.80 -21.18
C LYS A 27 -0.97 3.38 -22.05
N GLU A 28 -0.62 4.63 -21.82
CA GLU A 28 0.34 5.37 -22.62
C GLU A 28 1.19 6.27 -21.71
N VAL A 29 2.45 6.44 -22.06
CA VAL A 29 3.32 7.46 -21.50
C VAL A 29 3.44 8.63 -22.48
N ILE A 30 3.45 9.83 -21.93
CA ILE A 30 3.65 11.07 -22.70
C ILE A 30 5.03 11.62 -22.32
N VAL A 31 5.97 11.51 -23.25
CA VAL A 31 7.33 12.02 -23.09
C VAL A 31 7.43 13.39 -23.74
N ASP A 32 8.04 14.33 -23.05
CA ASP A 32 8.27 15.71 -23.52
C ASP A 32 7.00 16.47 -23.94
N GLY A 33 5.83 16.04 -23.43
CA GLY A 33 4.55 16.68 -23.69
C GLY A 33 3.94 16.43 -25.07
N GLU A 34 4.64 15.74 -25.99
CA GLU A 34 4.19 15.54 -27.37
C GLU A 34 4.20 14.09 -27.83
N ASN A 35 5.17 13.30 -27.40
CA ASN A 35 5.32 11.92 -27.88
C ASN A 35 4.59 10.96 -26.96
N GLN A 36 3.65 10.19 -27.53
CA GLN A 36 2.89 9.15 -26.83
C GLN A 36 3.41 7.78 -27.20
N TYR A 37 3.64 6.94 -26.19
CA TYR A 37 4.07 5.57 -26.37
C TYR A 37 3.15 4.63 -25.60
N PRO A 38 2.61 3.58 -26.23
CA PRO A 38 1.83 2.57 -25.53
C PRO A 38 2.71 1.80 -24.54
N ILE A 39 2.15 1.50 -23.37
CA ILE A 39 2.82 0.69 -22.35
C ILE A 39 1.93 -0.46 -21.89
N GLU A 40 2.57 -1.55 -21.52
CA GLU A 40 1.92 -2.66 -20.86
C GLU A 40 2.12 -2.61 -19.34
N CYS A 41 1.04 -2.90 -18.63
CA CYS A 41 1.06 -3.00 -17.18
C CYS A 41 1.51 -4.39 -16.72
N GLY A 42 2.51 -4.46 -15.87
CA GLY A 42 2.83 -5.63 -15.06
C GLY A 42 2.46 -5.36 -13.61
N VAL A 43 1.76 -6.29 -12.98
CA VAL A 43 1.45 -6.24 -11.54
C VAL A 43 2.12 -7.41 -10.84
N ARG A 44 2.67 -7.17 -9.67
CA ARG A 44 3.30 -8.18 -8.81
C ARG A 44 2.95 -7.88 -7.35
N PRO A 45 2.85 -8.91 -6.50
CA PRO A 45 2.83 -8.71 -5.05
C PRO A 45 4.05 -7.91 -4.56
N TYR A 46 3.97 -7.39 -3.36
CA TYR A 46 5.12 -6.73 -2.73
C TYR A 46 6.34 -7.66 -2.71
N PRO A 47 7.52 -7.15 -3.06
CA PRO A 47 8.75 -7.92 -2.91
C PRO A 47 9.00 -8.21 -1.42
N THR A 48 9.50 -9.40 -1.15
CA THR A 48 9.93 -9.80 0.19
C THR A 48 11.45 -9.89 0.23
N PHE A 49 12.02 -9.60 1.40
CA PHE A 49 13.43 -9.86 1.62
C PHE A 49 13.72 -11.36 1.59
N GLU A 50 14.93 -11.74 1.21
CA GLU A 50 15.36 -13.13 1.25
C GLU A 50 15.22 -13.72 2.66
N GLY A 51 14.55 -14.88 2.77
CA GLY A 51 14.20 -15.48 4.05
C GLY A 51 13.05 -14.79 4.80
N GLY A 52 12.54 -13.68 4.30
CA GLY A 52 11.40 -12.95 4.84
C GLY A 52 10.07 -13.64 4.58
N ARG A 53 9.03 -13.20 5.30
CA ARG A 53 7.66 -13.65 5.08
C ARG A 53 6.89 -12.62 4.29
N ALA A 54 6.06 -13.08 3.36
CA ALA A 54 5.14 -12.21 2.64
C ALA A 54 3.99 -11.76 3.57
N TYR A 55 4.10 -10.55 4.07
CA TYR A 55 3.01 -9.89 4.81
C TYR A 55 2.46 -8.74 3.98
N MET A 56 1.13 -8.64 3.94
CA MET A 56 0.45 -7.55 3.29
C MET A 56 -0.47 -6.83 4.26
N ALA A 57 -0.43 -5.51 4.24
CA ALA A 57 -1.35 -4.71 5.03
C ALA A 57 -2.74 -4.76 4.40
N GLN A 58 -3.72 -5.25 5.15
CA GLN A 58 -5.12 -5.12 4.79
C GLN A 58 -5.53 -3.68 5.11
N ARG A 59 -5.89 -2.95 4.07
CA ARG A 59 -6.44 -1.61 4.17
C ARG A 59 -7.77 -1.57 3.42
N GLY A 60 -8.67 -0.73 3.87
CA GLY A 60 -9.97 -0.56 3.24
C GLY A 60 -10.58 0.77 3.62
N ALA A 61 -11.72 1.08 3.02
CA ALA A 61 -12.60 2.13 3.49
C ALA A 61 -13.72 1.47 4.29
N ASP A 62 -13.91 1.94 5.51
CA ASP A 62 -14.95 1.45 6.39
C ASP A 62 -16.19 2.37 6.31
N MET A 63 -17.35 1.79 6.52
CA MET A 63 -18.59 2.53 6.64
C MET A 63 -19.15 2.40 8.06
N GLY A 64 -19.48 3.54 8.66
CA GLY A 64 -20.09 3.59 9.98
C GLY A 64 -21.49 4.20 9.93
N ILE A 65 -22.39 3.68 10.78
CA ILE A 65 -23.71 4.28 10.98
C ILE A 65 -23.59 5.30 12.09
N LEU A 66 -23.85 6.56 11.76
CA LEU A 66 -23.90 7.63 12.75
C LEU A 66 -25.20 7.55 13.55
N ARG A 67 -25.14 7.85 14.83
CA ARG A 67 -26.32 7.92 15.69
C ARG A 67 -27.27 9.01 15.21
N SER A 68 -28.54 8.63 15.03
CA SER A 68 -29.59 9.49 14.50
C SER A 68 -30.97 9.05 15.00
N SER A 69 -32.03 9.26 14.22
CA SER A 69 -33.35 8.66 14.51
C SER A 69 -33.32 7.16 14.25
N GLU A 70 -34.13 6.40 14.99
CA GLU A 70 -34.27 4.95 14.83
C GLU A 70 -34.56 4.55 13.37
N THR A 71 -35.40 5.30 12.70
CA THR A 71 -35.72 5.06 11.28
C THR A 71 -34.51 5.27 10.37
N SER A 72 -33.71 6.30 10.61
CA SER A 72 -32.54 6.59 9.82
C SER A 72 -31.42 5.57 10.05
N GLU A 73 -31.22 5.16 11.29
CA GLU A 73 -30.25 4.10 11.65
C GLU A 73 -30.65 2.76 11.02
N TYR A 74 -31.93 2.41 11.06
CA TYR A 74 -32.45 1.21 10.42
C TYR A 74 -32.25 1.25 8.90
N ALA A 75 -32.61 2.37 8.25
CA ALA A 75 -32.42 2.53 6.81
C ALA A 75 -30.93 2.43 6.41
N ALA A 76 -30.02 3.01 7.19
CA ALA A 76 -28.59 2.89 6.96
C ALA A 76 -28.10 1.45 7.11
N ALA A 77 -28.59 0.71 8.10
CA ALA A 77 -28.26 -0.71 8.28
C ALA A 77 -28.75 -1.57 7.11
N GLU A 78 -29.98 -1.34 6.63
CA GLU A 78 -30.52 -2.05 5.46
C GLU A 78 -29.73 -1.72 4.18
N PHE A 79 -29.30 -0.45 4.02
CA PHE A 79 -28.41 -0.09 2.92
C PHE A 79 -27.08 -0.85 2.99
N LEU A 80 -26.45 -0.92 4.15
CA LEU A 80 -25.17 -1.65 4.29
C LEU A 80 -25.34 -3.13 3.99
N LYS A 81 -26.40 -3.77 4.48
CA LYS A 81 -26.70 -5.17 4.14
C LYS A 81 -26.87 -5.38 2.63
N TRP A 82 -27.62 -4.48 2.00
CA TRP A 82 -27.80 -4.50 0.55
C TRP A 82 -26.50 -4.29 -0.21
N PHE A 83 -25.64 -3.37 0.25
CA PHE A 83 -24.36 -3.04 -0.39
C PHE A 83 -23.32 -4.14 -0.24
N THR A 84 -23.33 -4.86 0.89
CA THR A 84 -22.41 -5.97 1.16
C THR A 84 -22.95 -7.33 0.71
N ASP A 85 -24.14 -7.39 0.12
CA ASP A 85 -24.64 -8.61 -0.51
C ASP A 85 -23.60 -9.16 -1.50
N PRO A 86 -23.28 -10.47 -1.48
CA PRO A 86 -22.11 -11.02 -2.20
C PRO A 86 -22.07 -10.65 -3.68
N GLU A 87 -23.19 -10.71 -4.37
CA GLU A 87 -23.27 -10.43 -5.80
C GLU A 87 -22.95 -8.97 -6.11
N ARG A 88 -23.54 -8.03 -5.39
CA ARG A 88 -23.29 -6.58 -5.55
C ARG A 88 -21.92 -6.18 -5.08
N ASN A 89 -21.46 -6.81 -4.00
CA ASN A 89 -20.13 -6.52 -3.46
C ASN A 89 -19.02 -6.93 -4.43
N ILE A 90 -19.17 -8.08 -5.11
CA ILE A 90 -18.26 -8.51 -6.18
C ILE A 90 -18.28 -7.49 -7.32
N GLU A 91 -19.46 -7.10 -7.81
CA GLU A 91 -19.58 -6.13 -8.90
C GLU A 91 -18.92 -4.80 -8.55
N PHE A 92 -19.23 -4.25 -7.39
CA PHE A 92 -18.68 -2.98 -6.94
C PHE A 92 -17.16 -3.05 -6.76
N THR A 93 -16.67 -4.03 -6.01
CA THR A 93 -15.25 -4.12 -5.66
C THR A 93 -14.38 -4.42 -6.88
N ALA A 94 -14.82 -5.31 -7.76
CA ALA A 94 -14.12 -5.61 -9.00
C ALA A 94 -14.04 -4.38 -9.93
N SER A 95 -15.08 -3.54 -9.95
CA SER A 95 -15.08 -2.35 -10.82
C SER A 95 -14.06 -1.29 -10.43
N ILE A 96 -13.62 -1.26 -9.17
CA ILE A 96 -12.70 -0.24 -8.62
C ILE A 96 -11.37 -0.80 -8.14
N GLY A 97 -11.12 -2.10 -8.33
CA GLY A 97 -9.86 -2.73 -7.92
C GLY A 97 -9.78 -3.07 -6.43
N TYR A 98 -10.91 -3.15 -5.73
CA TYR A 98 -11.00 -3.61 -4.35
C TYR A 98 -11.26 -5.11 -4.27
N ILE A 99 -11.19 -5.65 -3.06
CA ILE A 99 -11.51 -7.03 -2.75
C ILE A 99 -12.84 -7.07 -2.01
N PRO A 100 -13.73 -8.05 -2.31
CA PRO A 100 -14.98 -8.22 -1.57
C PRO A 100 -14.77 -8.37 -0.07
N VAL A 101 -15.73 -7.90 0.73
CA VAL A 101 -15.68 -7.96 2.20
C VAL A 101 -16.35 -9.22 2.77
N GLU A 102 -17.22 -9.85 2.00
CA GLU A 102 -17.96 -11.03 2.42
C GLU A 102 -17.20 -12.33 2.14
N ASN A 103 -17.14 -13.21 3.13
CA ASN A 103 -16.47 -14.50 2.99
C ASN A 103 -17.12 -15.39 1.92
N GLU A 104 -18.43 -15.27 1.73
CA GLU A 104 -19.16 -15.99 0.69
C GLU A 104 -18.69 -15.58 -0.71
N ALA A 105 -18.53 -14.28 -0.93
CA ALA A 105 -17.97 -13.74 -2.18
C ALA A 105 -16.53 -14.22 -2.41
N LEU A 106 -15.71 -14.30 -1.36
CA LEU A 106 -14.33 -14.77 -1.43
C LEU A 106 -14.21 -16.30 -1.57
N SER A 107 -15.22 -17.06 -1.17
CA SER A 107 -15.21 -18.54 -1.29
C SER A 107 -15.30 -19.02 -2.73
N SER A 108 -15.76 -18.19 -3.65
CA SER A 108 -15.86 -18.46 -5.08
C SER A 108 -14.85 -17.62 -5.86
N ILE A 109 -13.55 -17.85 -5.63
CA ILE A 109 -12.47 -17.14 -6.31
C ILE A 109 -12.59 -17.26 -7.82
N GLU A 110 -12.94 -18.45 -8.33
CA GLU A 110 -13.17 -18.68 -9.78
C GLU A 110 -14.29 -17.79 -10.33
N ALA A 111 -15.40 -17.61 -9.61
CA ALA A 111 -16.48 -16.72 -10.03
C ALA A 111 -16.05 -15.25 -10.04
N LEU A 112 -15.25 -14.84 -9.04
CA LEU A 112 -14.69 -13.51 -8.97
C LEU A 112 -13.69 -13.24 -10.09
N GLU A 113 -12.79 -14.16 -10.37
CA GLU A 113 -11.85 -14.09 -11.51
C GLU A 113 -12.59 -14.00 -12.84
N ASN A 114 -13.61 -14.83 -13.04
CA ASN A 114 -14.43 -14.77 -14.25
C ASN A 114 -15.14 -13.43 -14.41
N PHE A 115 -15.71 -12.89 -13.32
CA PHE A 115 -16.35 -11.57 -13.33
C PHE A 115 -15.34 -10.48 -13.69
N ILE A 116 -14.16 -10.49 -13.09
CA ILE A 116 -13.09 -9.53 -13.37
C ILE A 116 -12.67 -9.60 -14.85
N GLN A 117 -12.49 -10.78 -15.40
CA GLN A 117 -12.09 -10.96 -16.80
C GLN A 117 -13.17 -10.52 -17.80
N MET A 118 -14.44 -10.71 -17.47
CA MET A 118 -15.57 -10.32 -18.30
C MET A 118 -15.93 -8.83 -18.17
N SER A 119 -15.45 -8.16 -17.13
CA SER A 119 -15.72 -6.74 -16.88
C SER A 119 -15.04 -5.84 -17.92
N ASP A 120 -15.58 -4.63 -18.13
CA ASP A 120 -14.98 -3.60 -18.97
C ASP A 120 -13.78 -2.90 -18.32
N ASN A 121 -13.29 -3.42 -17.20
CA ASN A 121 -12.18 -2.86 -16.47
C ASN A 121 -10.90 -2.81 -17.29
N THR A 122 -10.01 -1.89 -16.93
CA THR A 122 -8.69 -1.82 -17.53
C THR A 122 -7.88 -3.06 -17.22
N ASP A 123 -6.95 -3.43 -18.11
CA ASP A 123 -6.02 -4.53 -17.90
C ASP A 123 -5.24 -4.42 -16.57
N ALA A 124 -4.88 -3.21 -16.17
CA ALA A 124 -4.21 -2.93 -14.91
C ALA A 124 -5.07 -3.32 -13.68
N VAL A 125 -6.37 -2.98 -13.71
CA VAL A 125 -7.30 -3.33 -12.62
C VAL A 125 -7.46 -4.85 -12.54
N LYS A 126 -7.68 -5.52 -13.69
CA LYS A 126 -7.80 -6.98 -13.76
C LYS A 126 -6.58 -7.67 -13.14
N LYS A 127 -5.38 -7.31 -13.61
CA LYS A 127 -4.12 -7.87 -13.09
C LYS A 127 -3.90 -7.57 -11.61
N SER A 128 -4.30 -6.38 -11.14
CA SER A 128 -4.14 -5.99 -9.75
C SER A 128 -5.04 -6.80 -8.81
N VAL A 129 -6.30 -6.98 -9.16
CA VAL A 129 -7.23 -7.78 -8.35
C VAL A 129 -6.81 -9.26 -8.37
N THR A 130 -6.42 -9.81 -9.53
CA THR A 130 -5.90 -11.18 -9.62
C THR A 130 -4.67 -11.37 -8.72
N ALA A 131 -3.68 -10.46 -8.80
CA ALA A 131 -2.49 -10.53 -7.94
C ALA A 131 -2.84 -10.40 -6.43
N ALA A 132 -3.86 -9.62 -6.08
CA ALA A 132 -4.31 -9.50 -4.70
C ALA A 132 -4.98 -10.80 -4.22
N LEU A 133 -5.78 -11.45 -5.05
CA LEU A 133 -6.42 -12.74 -4.73
C LEU A 133 -5.40 -13.86 -4.58
N GLU A 134 -4.42 -13.97 -5.49
CA GLU A 134 -3.29 -14.91 -5.37
C GLU A 134 -2.55 -14.69 -4.04
N ALA A 135 -2.25 -13.43 -3.73
CA ALA A 135 -1.59 -13.06 -2.50
C ALA A 135 -2.41 -13.39 -1.24
N MET A 136 -3.74 -13.36 -1.31
CA MET A 136 -4.62 -13.81 -0.22
C MET A 136 -4.55 -15.32 0.01
N GLN A 137 -4.34 -16.11 -1.02
CA GLN A 137 -4.21 -17.57 -0.89
C GLN A 137 -2.88 -17.96 -0.27
N GLU A 138 -1.80 -17.28 -0.61
CA GLU A 138 -0.44 -17.60 -0.17
C GLU A 138 -0.04 -16.82 1.08
N GLY A 139 -0.60 -15.65 1.25
CA GLY A 139 -0.09 -14.63 2.12
C GLY A 139 -0.75 -14.56 3.46
N LYS A 140 -0.17 -13.69 4.26
CA LYS A 140 -0.67 -13.31 5.56
C LYS A 140 -1.03 -11.84 5.53
N PHE A 141 -2.31 -11.59 5.60
CA PHE A 141 -2.81 -10.25 5.81
C PHE A 141 -2.71 -9.88 7.29
N TYR A 142 -2.37 -8.63 7.55
CA TYR A 142 -2.50 -8.05 8.86
C TYR A 142 -3.30 -6.75 8.79
N ALA A 143 -4.21 -6.57 9.74
CA ALA A 143 -4.86 -5.30 9.99
C ALA A 143 -4.17 -4.63 11.19
N ARG A 144 -3.90 -3.34 11.08
CA ARG A 144 -3.40 -2.58 12.23
C ARG A 144 -4.51 -2.51 13.27
N ARG A 145 -4.21 -2.95 14.47
CA ARG A 145 -5.11 -2.76 15.60
C ARG A 145 -4.90 -1.35 16.14
N PRO A 146 -5.97 -0.54 16.28
CA PRO A 146 -5.85 0.76 16.90
C PRO A 146 -5.52 0.59 18.39
N PHE A 147 -4.65 1.43 18.91
CA PHE A 147 -4.32 1.61 20.31
C PHE A 147 -4.16 3.10 20.59
N GLU A 148 -4.16 3.49 21.85
CA GLU A 148 -3.94 4.88 22.24
C GLU A 148 -2.60 5.39 21.67
N ASN A 149 -2.59 6.59 21.09
CA ASN A 149 -1.45 7.19 20.40
C ASN A 149 -0.94 6.40 19.17
N SER A 150 -1.75 5.50 18.62
CA SER A 150 -1.33 4.69 17.45
C SER A 150 -1.06 5.52 16.19
N TYR A 151 -1.69 6.67 16.05
CA TYR A 151 -1.43 7.62 14.97
C TYR A 151 -0.04 8.25 15.12
N GLU A 152 0.25 8.79 16.30
CA GLU A 152 1.51 9.45 16.66
C GLU A 152 2.70 8.49 16.50
N VAL A 153 2.56 7.25 16.99
CA VAL A 153 3.56 6.19 16.81
C VAL A 153 3.83 5.89 15.34
N ASN A 154 2.79 5.84 14.49
CA ASN A 154 2.97 5.66 13.05
C ASN A 154 3.70 6.83 12.39
N GLU A 155 3.38 8.06 12.79
CA GLU A 155 4.05 9.26 12.30
C GLU A 155 5.51 9.30 12.73
N LEU A 156 5.80 8.92 13.97
CA LEU A 156 7.17 8.78 14.47
C LEU A 156 7.98 7.78 13.65
N PHE A 157 7.43 6.59 13.41
CA PHE A 157 8.08 5.57 12.61
C PHE A 157 8.39 6.08 11.19
N SER A 158 7.40 6.68 10.53
CA SER A 158 7.55 7.18 9.16
C SER A 158 8.61 8.27 9.09
N ARG A 159 8.54 9.26 9.97
CA ARG A 159 9.52 10.37 10.03
C ARG A 159 10.93 9.90 10.38
N SER A 160 11.05 8.93 11.30
CA SER A 160 12.35 8.37 11.67
C SER A 160 12.99 7.64 10.49
N LEU A 161 12.23 6.87 9.73
CA LEU A 161 12.70 6.17 8.55
C LEU A 161 13.10 7.15 7.42
N GLU A 162 12.25 8.13 7.12
CA GLU A 162 12.53 9.16 6.12
C GLU A 162 13.82 9.93 6.45
N LYS A 163 13.96 10.36 7.71
CA LYS A 163 15.16 11.06 8.18
C LYS A 163 16.41 10.18 8.07
N LYS A 164 16.30 8.89 8.41
CA LYS A 164 17.44 7.95 8.28
C LYS A 164 17.88 7.82 6.83
N VAL A 165 16.91 7.64 5.92
CA VAL A 165 17.20 7.55 4.47
C VAL A 165 17.83 8.84 3.95
N GLU A 166 17.32 10.01 4.34
CA GLU A 166 17.87 11.30 3.93
C GLU A 166 19.32 11.48 4.42
N LEU A 167 19.60 11.15 5.67
CA LEU A 167 20.95 11.23 6.23
C LEU A 167 21.93 10.30 5.53
N ASP A 168 21.53 9.05 5.30
CA ASP A 168 22.35 8.05 4.61
C ASP A 168 22.62 8.44 3.15
N LEU A 169 21.63 8.97 2.46
CA LEU A 169 21.79 9.46 1.09
C LEU A 169 22.75 10.66 1.01
N ASN A 170 22.61 11.62 1.92
CA ASN A 170 23.50 12.77 1.98
C ASN A 170 24.95 12.34 2.31
N GLU A 171 25.12 11.41 3.26
CA GLU A 171 26.43 10.86 3.58
C GLU A 171 27.04 10.09 2.39
N LEU A 172 26.23 9.23 1.73
CA LEU A 172 26.65 8.51 0.54
C LEU A 172 27.16 9.48 -0.54
N GLN A 173 26.38 10.52 -0.83
CA GLN A 173 26.75 11.50 -1.84
C GLN A 173 28.06 12.20 -1.48
N ASN A 174 28.19 12.69 -0.27
CA ASN A 174 29.39 13.38 0.19
C ASN A 174 30.65 12.47 0.11
N ARG A 175 30.54 11.22 0.54
CA ARG A 175 31.68 10.28 0.53
C ARG A 175 32.08 9.88 -0.88
N VAL A 176 31.11 9.68 -1.78
CA VAL A 176 31.40 9.37 -3.21
C VAL A 176 32.03 10.59 -3.91
N GLU A 177 31.57 11.80 -3.65
CA GLU A 177 32.17 13.03 -4.16
C GLU A 177 33.62 13.22 -3.69
N ASN A 178 33.94 12.73 -2.50
CA ASN A 178 35.32 12.72 -1.95
C ASN A 178 36.15 11.53 -2.43
N GLY A 179 35.65 10.69 -3.35
CA GLY A 179 36.40 9.66 -4.03
C GLY A 179 36.33 8.27 -3.39
N GLU A 180 35.44 8.07 -2.41
CA GLU A 180 35.20 6.75 -1.86
C GLU A 180 34.39 5.88 -2.84
N ASP A 181 34.67 4.56 -2.82
CA ASP A 181 33.89 3.62 -3.62
C ASP A 181 32.44 3.50 -3.10
N ARG A 182 31.49 3.72 -4.00
CA ARG A 182 30.06 3.71 -3.70
C ARG A 182 29.60 2.41 -3.04
N GLY A 183 30.11 1.25 -3.51
CA GLY A 183 29.74 -0.06 -2.97
C GLY A 183 30.22 -0.23 -1.53
N THR A 184 31.43 0.24 -1.24
CA THR A 184 32.00 0.22 0.11
C THR A 184 31.20 1.07 1.08
N VAL A 185 30.78 2.27 0.66
CA VAL A 185 29.94 3.16 1.49
C VAL A 185 28.59 2.52 1.78
N ILE A 186 27.92 1.98 0.76
CA ILE A 186 26.63 1.29 0.93
C ILE A 186 26.78 0.10 1.88
N SER A 187 27.81 -0.71 1.76
CA SER A 187 28.06 -1.84 2.66
C SER A 187 28.18 -1.41 4.12
N GLY A 188 28.74 -0.23 4.38
CA GLY A 188 28.81 0.34 5.73
C GLY A 188 27.44 0.70 6.30
N PHE A 189 26.49 1.16 5.47
CA PHE A 189 25.12 1.42 5.93
C PHE A 189 24.33 0.14 6.20
N MET A 190 24.69 -0.97 5.56
CA MET A 190 24.06 -2.27 5.76
C MET A 190 24.62 -3.03 6.98
N ASP A 191 25.54 -2.44 7.72
CA ASP A 191 26.07 -3.03 8.95
C ASP A 191 24.99 -3.11 10.05
N ASP A 192 24.94 -4.25 10.73
CA ASP A 192 23.97 -4.50 11.79
C ASP A 192 24.02 -3.45 12.90
N GLY A 193 25.21 -2.92 13.21
CA GLY A 193 25.38 -1.87 14.21
C GLY A 193 24.71 -0.56 13.82
N ASN A 194 24.69 -0.21 12.53
CA ASN A 194 24.01 0.99 12.03
C ASN A 194 22.49 0.84 12.14
N PHE A 195 21.97 -0.33 11.78
CA PHE A 195 20.55 -0.63 11.96
C PHE A 195 20.15 -0.62 13.44
N GLU A 196 20.91 -1.30 14.29
CA GLU A 196 20.61 -1.39 15.72
C GLU A 196 20.60 -0.03 16.40
N ALA A 197 21.54 0.84 16.08
CA ALA A 197 21.60 2.20 16.62
C ALA A 197 20.34 3.02 16.25
N TRP A 198 19.92 2.96 15.00
CA TRP A 198 18.66 3.60 14.56
C TRP A 198 17.45 2.98 15.25
N TYR A 199 17.36 1.65 15.28
CA TYR A 199 16.25 0.92 15.87
C TYR A 199 16.08 1.21 17.36
N GLN A 200 17.16 1.21 18.13
CA GLN A 200 17.12 1.53 19.56
C GLN A 200 16.68 2.97 19.82
N ASN A 201 17.08 3.90 18.97
CA ASN A 201 16.61 5.27 19.07
C ASN A 201 15.10 5.38 18.79
N LEU A 202 14.64 4.78 17.71
CA LEU A 202 13.23 4.73 17.34
C LEU A 202 12.38 4.09 18.45
N MET A 203 12.83 2.97 19.03
CA MET A 203 12.10 2.29 20.11
C MET A 203 12.03 3.14 21.38
N ARG A 204 13.04 3.95 21.64
CA ARG A 204 13.02 4.90 22.78
C ARG A 204 11.97 5.99 22.55
N GLU A 205 11.94 6.57 21.36
CA GLU A 205 10.94 7.59 20.99
C GLU A 205 9.51 7.02 21.04
N ILE A 206 9.29 5.82 20.49
CA ILE A 206 7.98 5.15 20.52
C ILE A 206 7.55 4.86 21.96
N ASN A 207 8.44 4.35 22.81
CA ASN A 207 8.10 4.07 24.20
C ASN A 207 7.79 5.36 24.98
N GLY A 208 8.48 6.46 24.69
CA GLY A 208 8.16 7.77 25.25
C GLY A 208 6.77 8.24 24.84
N GLU A 209 6.39 8.09 23.57
CA GLU A 209 5.07 8.46 23.06
C GLU A 209 3.94 7.60 23.70
N ILE A 210 4.15 6.27 23.79
CA ILE A 210 3.17 5.36 24.41
C ILE A 210 2.98 5.69 25.90
N ASN A 211 4.05 6.07 26.61
CA ASN A 211 3.98 6.39 28.03
C ASN A 211 3.54 7.85 28.32
N GLY A 212 3.30 8.66 27.29
CA GLY A 212 2.93 10.06 27.44
C GLY A 212 4.07 10.96 27.91
N GLU A 213 5.33 10.55 27.72
CA GLU A 213 6.53 11.30 28.14
C GLU A 213 6.97 12.32 27.10
N ILE A 214 6.40 12.26 25.89
CA ILE A 214 6.66 13.17 24.77
C ILE A 214 5.41 14.04 24.55
N ASN A 215 5.16 14.97 25.46
CA ASN A 215 4.14 15.98 25.31
C ASN A 215 4.76 17.37 25.57
N GLU A 216 5.62 17.82 24.63
CA GLU A 216 5.89 19.27 24.49
C GLU A 216 6.54 19.61 23.14
#